data_06451f946608338195597e172f72a212
#
_entry.id   06451f946608338195597e172f72a212
#
_cell.length_a   1.000
_cell.length_b   1.000
_cell.length_c   1.000
_cell.angle_alpha   90.00
_cell.angle_beta   90.00
_cell.angle_gamma   90.00
#
_symmetry.space_group_name_H-M   'P 1'
#
loop_
_entity.id
_entity.type
_entity.pdbx_description
1 polymer ?
#
loop_
_entity_poly.entity_id
_entity_poly.type
_entity_poly.pdbx_seq_one_letter_code
_entity_poly.pdbx_strand_id
1 'polypeptide(L)'
;MGDCGHPSSKIPFPQRPVIILGAGIIGCAAARQLLLNGFSVILVAEFLPGDQNIFYASAWAGAAWHAAGGISPDHQYLQAVCYRHLLRMARDDPDSGVCVVDSREYVEQPPSENSSAWGKAILPKFRDLNHGELPPDFNCGWAYETVVTDPTRHMPYLRGKIISLGGQFIRKRVESLEELYALFPESRIFINASGIGSQTLHDVRDDKCFPERGQNVFYHTSNCHTLYFRNGKEYTYIIPRPSSQGVVLGGVKERGNRSPEVDMEIARDEITRAHRLAPEIVPENPPKECLGYIVGIRPSREGGFRLDSEKIKSRVILSAYGFGGGGYAFSYGIGDALLKMVEDAERDHIIL
;
A
#
# COMPACT_ATOMS: atom_id res chain seq x y z
N MET A 1 27.06 0.85 44.19
CA MET A 1 25.78 0.19 44.28
C MET A 1 24.92 0.73 43.16
N GLY A 2 24.88 0.00 42.05
CA GLY A 2 24.18 0.40 40.85
C GLY A 2 22.81 -0.25 40.85
N ASP A 3 21.80 0.55 40.70
CA ASP A 3 20.42 0.11 40.58
C ASP A 3 20.19 -0.42 39.13
N CYS A 4 20.07 -1.74 39.04
CA CYS A 4 19.73 -2.41 37.79
C CYS A 4 18.24 -2.28 37.55
N GLY A 5 17.85 -1.33 36.72
CA GLY A 5 16.48 -1.19 36.24
C GLY A 5 15.96 -2.51 35.64
N HIS A 6 15.02 -3.14 36.28
CA HIS A 6 14.31 -4.32 35.81
C HIS A 6 13.50 -3.94 34.56
N PRO A 7 13.54 -4.75 33.48
CA PRO A 7 12.59 -4.59 32.40
C PRO A 7 11.19 -4.87 32.97
N SER A 8 10.27 -3.94 32.79
CA SER A 8 8.88 -4.09 33.12
C SER A 8 8.32 -5.34 32.45
N SER A 9 8.02 -6.37 33.25
CA SER A 9 7.31 -7.56 32.80
C SER A 9 5.93 -7.13 32.31
N LYS A 10 5.74 -7.11 31.00
CA LYS A 10 4.41 -6.98 30.40
C LYS A 10 3.60 -8.18 30.86
N ILE A 11 2.56 -7.94 31.64
CA ILE A 11 1.61 -8.96 32.05
C ILE A 11 1.02 -9.58 30.79
N PRO A 12 1.08 -10.90 30.59
CA PRO A 12 0.43 -11.51 29.42
C PRO A 12 -1.08 -11.38 29.59
N PHE A 13 -1.71 -10.55 28.76
CA PHE A 13 -3.16 -10.53 28.63
C PHE A 13 -3.66 -11.93 28.23
N PRO A 14 -4.81 -12.41 28.76
CA PRO A 14 -5.44 -13.61 28.19
C PRO A 14 -5.80 -13.32 26.73
N GLN A 15 -5.06 -13.98 25.83
CA GLN A 15 -4.94 -13.54 24.44
C GLN A 15 -6.15 -13.98 23.62
N ARG A 16 -7.21 -13.19 23.68
CA ARG A 16 -8.23 -13.25 22.64
C ARG A 16 -7.63 -12.71 21.35
N PRO A 17 -7.70 -13.45 20.24
CA PRO A 17 -7.09 -12.99 19.02
C PRO A 17 -7.78 -11.72 18.48
N VAL A 18 -7.01 -10.79 17.94
CA VAL A 18 -7.51 -9.74 17.07
C VAL A 18 -7.81 -10.37 15.70
N ILE A 19 -9.02 -10.19 15.21
CA ILE A 19 -9.45 -10.75 13.94
C ILE A 19 -9.38 -9.70 12.87
N ILE A 20 -8.67 -9.99 11.77
CA ILE A 20 -8.53 -9.08 10.63
C ILE A 20 -9.24 -9.66 9.42
N LEU A 21 -10.23 -8.96 8.92
CA LEU A 21 -10.88 -9.27 7.65
C LEU A 21 -10.11 -8.63 6.50
N GLY A 22 -9.51 -9.48 5.67
CA GLY A 22 -8.71 -9.06 4.53
C GLY A 22 -7.20 -9.25 4.74
N ALA A 23 -6.55 -9.96 3.81
CA ALA A 23 -5.12 -10.25 3.80
C ALA A 23 -4.38 -9.49 2.68
N GLY A 24 -4.87 -8.30 2.31
CA GLY A 24 -4.14 -7.35 1.48
C GLY A 24 -3.02 -6.66 2.25
N ILE A 25 -2.31 -5.73 1.61
CA ILE A 25 -1.16 -5.05 2.21
C ILE A 25 -1.51 -4.34 3.52
N ILE A 26 -2.71 -3.76 3.65
CA ILE A 26 -3.17 -3.08 4.87
C ILE A 26 -3.36 -4.09 6.00
N GLY A 27 -4.13 -5.18 5.76
CA GLY A 27 -4.37 -6.21 6.78
C GLY A 27 -3.08 -6.92 7.19
N CYS A 28 -2.18 -7.22 6.25
CA CYS A 28 -0.90 -7.84 6.54
C CYS A 28 0.05 -6.91 7.31
N ALA A 29 0.09 -5.62 6.99
CA ALA A 29 0.88 -4.65 7.75
C ALA A 29 0.36 -4.49 9.18
N ALA A 30 -0.96 -4.40 9.37
CA ALA A 30 -1.60 -4.38 10.69
C ALA A 30 -1.28 -5.66 11.49
N ALA A 31 -1.47 -6.84 10.87
CA ALA A 31 -1.16 -8.12 11.51
C ALA A 31 0.29 -8.18 12.00
N ARG A 32 1.24 -7.80 11.16
CA ARG A 32 2.66 -7.78 11.52
C ARG A 32 2.93 -6.86 12.71
N GLN A 33 2.37 -5.65 12.73
CA GLN A 33 2.57 -4.70 13.83
C GLN A 33 1.97 -5.21 15.14
N LEU A 34 0.77 -5.76 15.10
CA LEU A 34 0.13 -6.36 16.27
C LEU A 34 0.92 -7.54 16.83
N LEU A 35 1.35 -8.47 15.98
CA LEU A 35 2.15 -9.63 16.38
C LEU A 35 3.49 -9.23 17.01
N LEU A 36 4.19 -8.24 16.43
CA LEU A 36 5.43 -7.70 16.99
C LEU A 36 5.25 -7.06 18.38
N ASN A 37 4.02 -6.65 18.71
CA ASN A 37 3.67 -6.08 20.01
C ASN A 37 2.95 -7.08 20.94
N GLY A 38 3.00 -8.38 20.61
CA GLY A 38 2.57 -9.46 21.48
C GLY A 38 1.07 -9.79 21.42
N PHE A 39 0.32 -9.23 20.48
CA PHE A 39 -1.07 -9.61 20.24
C PHE A 39 -1.15 -10.92 19.47
N SER A 40 -2.16 -11.73 19.74
CA SER A 40 -2.54 -12.86 18.89
C SER A 40 -3.39 -12.37 17.72
N VAL A 41 -3.14 -12.84 16.49
CA VAL A 41 -3.81 -12.34 15.29
C VAL A 41 -4.23 -13.48 14.38
N ILE A 42 -5.46 -13.40 13.87
CA ILE A 42 -5.99 -14.26 12.81
C ILE A 42 -6.48 -13.39 11.65
N LEU A 43 -5.95 -13.64 10.46
CA LEU A 43 -6.45 -13.00 9.23
C LEU A 43 -7.44 -13.94 8.54
N VAL A 44 -8.63 -13.44 8.24
CA VAL A 44 -9.66 -14.15 7.47
C VAL A 44 -9.82 -13.43 6.13
N ALA A 45 -9.64 -14.14 5.02
CA ALA A 45 -9.71 -13.51 3.71
C ALA A 45 -10.05 -14.51 2.60
N GLU A 46 -10.73 -14.02 1.57
CA GLU A 46 -10.98 -14.76 0.32
C GLU A 46 -9.67 -15.00 -0.44
N PHE A 47 -8.84 -13.95 -0.54
CA PHE A 47 -7.53 -13.98 -1.20
C PHE A 47 -6.41 -13.83 -0.18
N LEU A 48 -5.36 -14.63 -0.34
CA LEU A 48 -4.19 -14.64 0.53
C LEU A 48 -2.94 -14.16 -0.23
N PRO A 49 -1.90 -13.70 0.48
CA PRO A 49 -0.62 -13.33 -0.15
C PRO A 49 -0.06 -14.46 -1.03
N GLY A 50 0.17 -14.13 -2.31
CA GLY A 50 0.54 -15.05 -3.37
C GLY A 50 -0.57 -15.34 -4.40
N ASP A 51 -1.83 -15.03 -4.08
CA ASP A 51 -2.93 -15.15 -5.04
C ASP A 51 -2.87 -14.06 -6.12
N GLN A 52 -3.36 -14.42 -7.32
CA GLN A 52 -3.42 -13.53 -8.48
C GLN A 52 -4.87 -13.40 -8.97
N ASN A 53 -5.67 -12.62 -8.27
CA ASN A 53 -7.02 -12.27 -8.68
C ASN A 53 -7.11 -10.75 -8.88
N ILE A 54 -7.82 -10.27 -9.90
CA ILE A 54 -7.90 -8.83 -10.21
C ILE A 54 -8.45 -8.00 -9.04
N PHE A 55 -9.30 -8.58 -8.19
CA PHE A 55 -9.85 -7.94 -7.00
C PHE A 55 -8.92 -8.01 -5.79
N TYR A 56 -7.83 -8.76 -5.86
CA TYR A 56 -6.77 -8.76 -4.87
C TYR A 56 -5.75 -7.67 -5.20
N ALA A 57 -6.13 -6.41 -5.04
CA ALA A 57 -5.39 -5.23 -5.48
C ALA A 57 -3.90 -5.22 -5.10
N SER A 58 -3.56 -5.81 -3.94
CA SER A 58 -2.20 -5.82 -3.42
C SER A 58 -1.20 -6.60 -4.27
N ALA A 59 -1.66 -7.56 -5.09
CA ALA A 59 -0.79 -8.31 -6.01
C ALA A 59 -0.36 -7.47 -7.24
N TRP A 60 -1.13 -6.44 -7.59
CA TRP A 60 -1.04 -5.74 -8.88
C TRP A 60 -0.47 -4.32 -8.78
N ALA A 61 -0.16 -3.84 -7.58
CA ALA A 61 0.42 -2.51 -7.38
C ALA A 61 1.78 -2.38 -8.05
N GLY A 62 2.20 -1.16 -8.39
CA GLY A 62 3.51 -0.87 -8.95
C GLY A 62 4.70 -1.44 -8.16
N ALA A 63 4.90 -1.14 -6.87
CA ALA A 63 4.41 -0.05 -6.07
C ALA A 63 5.57 0.91 -5.78
N ALA A 64 5.27 2.16 -5.68
CA ALA A 64 6.24 3.19 -5.31
C ALA A 64 5.73 4.01 -4.13
N TRP A 65 6.65 4.47 -3.28
CA TRP A 65 6.34 5.47 -2.29
C TRP A 65 6.73 6.85 -2.85
N HIS A 66 5.80 7.76 -2.85
CA HIS A 66 6.02 9.18 -3.15
C HIS A 66 5.19 10.04 -2.21
N ALA A 67 5.66 11.24 -1.93
CA ALA A 67 4.93 12.19 -1.09
C ALA A 67 3.67 12.67 -1.84
N ALA A 68 2.49 12.25 -1.39
CA ALA A 68 1.26 12.69 -2.02
C ALA A 68 0.97 14.16 -1.68
N GLY A 69 0.71 14.97 -2.70
CA GLY A 69 0.25 16.35 -2.53
C GLY A 69 -1.22 16.42 -2.11
N GLY A 70 -1.61 17.53 -1.47
CA GLY A 70 -3.02 17.82 -1.15
C GLY A 70 -3.66 16.93 -0.07
N ILE A 71 -2.86 16.20 0.71
CA ILE A 71 -3.34 15.38 1.83
C ILE A 71 -3.19 16.12 3.17
N SER A 72 -4.03 15.77 4.15
CA SER A 72 -3.99 16.38 5.49
C SER A 72 -2.67 16.09 6.23
N PRO A 73 -2.30 16.89 7.23
CA PRO A 73 -1.11 16.64 8.07
C PRO A 73 -1.10 15.24 8.70
N ASP A 74 -2.27 14.73 9.13
CA ASP A 74 -2.38 13.37 9.68
C ASP A 74 -2.06 12.31 8.63
N HIS A 75 -2.53 12.49 7.40
CA HIS A 75 -2.20 11.57 6.30
C HIS A 75 -0.73 11.68 5.89
N GLN A 76 -0.14 12.89 5.93
CA GLN A 76 1.30 13.07 5.71
C GLN A 76 2.12 12.32 6.78
N TYR A 77 1.70 12.41 8.05
CA TYR A 77 2.32 11.67 9.14
C TYR A 77 2.27 10.15 8.92
N LEU A 78 1.10 9.60 8.55
CA LEU A 78 0.95 8.17 8.24
C LEU A 78 1.83 7.71 7.09
N GLN A 79 1.93 8.52 6.01
CA GLN A 79 2.84 8.25 4.91
C GLN A 79 4.31 8.30 5.35
N ALA A 80 4.70 9.29 6.15
CA ALA A 80 6.07 9.40 6.66
C ALA A 80 6.45 8.23 7.57
N VAL A 81 5.53 7.75 8.41
CA VAL A 81 5.72 6.52 9.20
C VAL A 81 5.93 5.32 8.29
N CYS A 82 5.07 5.16 7.28
CA CYS A 82 5.19 4.08 6.30
C CYS A 82 6.55 4.10 5.58
N TYR A 83 6.99 5.28 5.13
CA TYR A 83 8.30 5.45 4.50
C TYR A 83 9.45 4.95 5.37
N ARG A 84 9.45 5.32 6.66
CA ARG A 84 10.49 4.88 7.61
C ARG A 84 10.53 3.37 7.78
N HIS A 85 9.37 2.71 7.80
CA HIS A 85 9.30 1.24 7.86
C HIS A 85 9.86 0.61 6.58
N LEU A 86 9.44 1.10 5.42
CA LEU A 86 9.90 0.58 4.12
C LEU A 86 11.40 0.81 3.93
N LEU A 87 11.91 2.01 4.28
CA LEU A 87 13.34 2.31 4.20
C LEU A 87 14.19 1.39 5.11
N ARG A 88 13.69 1.08 6.31
CA ARG A 88 14.33 0.12 7.21
C ARG A 88 14.34 -1.28 6.60
N MET A 89 13.23 -1.73 6.03
CA MET A 89 13.17 -3.04 5.36
C MET A 89 14.12 -3.12 4.18
N ALA A 90 14.21 -2.08 3.36
CA ALA A 90 15.13 -2.04 2.22
C ALA A 90 16.60 -2.21 2.64
N ARG A 91 16.96 -1.74 3.86
CA ARG A 91 18.33 -1.86 4.40
C ARG A 91 18.57 -3.20 5.08
N ASP A 92 17.63 -3.63 5.91
CA ASP A 92 17.87 -4.68 6.92
C ASP A 92 17.37 -6.05 6.45
N ASP A 93 16.49 -6.09 5.43
CA ASP A 93 15.86 -7.34 4.97
C ASP A 93 15.75 -7.38 3.42
N PRO A 94 16.82 -7.81 2.74
CA PRO A 94 16.85 -7.86 1.26
C PRO A 94 15.75 -8.74 0.64
N ASP A 95 15.24 -9.73 1.39
CA ASP A 95 14.18 -10.62 0.93
C ASP A 95 12.79 -9.96 0.95
N SER A 96 12.69 -8.77 1.55
CA SER A 96 11.42 -8.03 1.65
C SER A 96 10.83 -7.61 0.32
N GLY A 97 11.61 -7.58 -0.76
CA GLY A 97 11.20 -7.04 -2.05
C GLY A 97 11.06 -5.52 -2.06
N VAL A 98 11.60 -4.83 -1.05
CA VAL A 98 11.66 -3.36 -0.96
C VAL A 98 13.06 -2.91 -1.35
N CYS A 99 13.16 -1.93 -2.25
CA CYS A 99 14.43 -1.40 -2.73
C CYS A 99 14.45 0.13 -2.66
N VAL A 100 15.63 0.69 -2.35
CA VAL A 100 15.88 2.13 -2.51
C VAL A 100 16.20 2.40 -3.98
N VAL A 101 15.60 3.44 -4.54
CA VAL A 101 15.81 3.86 -5.93
C VAL A 101 15.91 5.38 -6.03
N ASP A 102 16.57 5.86 -7.07
CA ASP A 102 16.49 7.26 -7.45
C ASP A 102 15.10 7.58 -8.01
N SER A 103 14.65 8.83 -7.86
CA SER A 103 13.36 9.29 -8.37
C SER A 103 13.51 10.61 -9.11
N ARG A 104 12.75 10.73 -10.22
CA ARG A 104 12.52 11.99 -10.93
C ARG A 104 11.01 12.20 -11.05
N GLU A 105 10.53 13.28 -10.48
CA GLU A 105 9.13 13.69 -10.54
C GLU A 105 9.02 14.98 -11.35
N TYR A 106 8.18 14.96 -12.37
CA TYR A 106 7.90 16.10 -13.23
C TYR A 106 6.46 16.57 -13.04
N VAL A 107 6.28 17.89 -12.99
CA VAL A 107 4.98 18.51 -12.72
C VAL A 107 4.70 19.56 -13.79
N GLU A 108 3.53 19.47 -14.41
CA GLU A 108 3.12 20.40 -15.49
C GLU A 108 2.85 21.81 -14.96
N GLN A 109 2.38 21.92 -13.72
CA GLN A 109 2.19 23.21 -13.06
C GLN A 109 2.88 23.17 -11.69
N PRO A 110 3.52 24.26 -11.25
CA PRO A 110 4.06 24.32 -9.91
C PRO A 110 2.96 24.00 -8.91
N PRO A 111 3.18 23.06 -7.99
CA PRO A 111 2.20 22.78 -6.96
C PRO A 111 2.00 24.03 -6.11
N SER A 112 0.79 24.22 -5.61
CA SER A 112 0.54 25.20 -4.56
C SER A 112 1.52 24.99 -3.41
N GLU A 113 1.91 26.03 -2.69
CA GLU A 113 2.95 26.01 -1.64
C GLU A 113 2.83 24.87 -0.62
N ASN A 114 1.65 24.24 -0.53
CA ASN A 114 1.36 23.16 0.42
C ASN A 114 1.56 21.72 -0.13
N SER A 115 1.88 21.52 -1.40
CA SER A 115 1.75 20.18 -1.99
C SER A 115 3.01 19.31 -1.94
N SER A 116 4.21 19.89 -1.97
CA SER A 116 5.47 19.12 -1.97
C SER A 116 6.38 19.44 -0.79
N ALA A 117 6.08 20.51 -0.04
CA ALA A 117 6.95 21.01 1.02
C ALA A 117 7.25 19.96 2.11
N TRP A 118 6.28 19.14 2.48
CA TRP A 118 6.49 18.10 3.47
C TRP A 118 7.41 16.97 2.98
N GLY A 119 7.36 16.63 1.68
CA GLY A 119 8.25 15.65 1.08
C GLY A 119 9.72 16.05 1.16
N LYS A 120 10.03 17.36 1.00
CA LYS A 120 11.39 17.89 1.16
C LYS A 120 11.99 17.60 2.53
N ALA A 121 11.17 17.56 3.57
CA ALA A 121 11.62 17.36 4.95
C ALA A 121 12.04 15.91 5.26
N ILE A 122 11.58 14.94 4.46
CA ILE A 122 11.76 13.51 4.78
C ILE A 122 12.50 12.72 3.70
N LEU A 123 12.51 13.18 2.44
CA LEU A 123 13.11 12.46 1.32
C LEU A 123 14.61 12.77 1.22
N PRO A 124 15.47 11.72 1.22
CA PRO A 124 16.90 11.91 1.04
C PRO A 124 17.25 12.48 -0.33
N LYS A 125 18.33 13.26 -0.39
CA LYS A 125 18.87 13.84 -1.63
C LYS A 125 17.87 14.70 -2.41
N PHE A 126 16.86 15.24 -1.74
CA PHE A 126 15.84 16.06 -2.39
C PHE A 126 16.46 17.33 -2.96
N ARG A 127 16.24 17.55 -4.26
CA ARG A 127 16.63 18.76 -4.96
C ARG A 127 15.66 19.11 -6.07
N ASP A 128 15.59 20.37 -6.40
CA ASP A 128 14.91 20.81 -7.62
C ASP A 128 15.71 20.38 -8.85
N LEU A 129 15.04 20.06 -9.95
CA LEU A 129 15.68 19.79 -11.24
C LEU A 129 16.01 21.08 -11.96
N ASN A 130 17.20 21.13 -12.58
CA ASN A 130 17.58 22.25 -13.43
C ASN A 130 16.82 22.21 -14.75
N HIS A 131 16.71 23.33 -15.46
CA HIS A 131 15.99 23.42 -16.73
C HIS A 131 16.45 22.38 -17.76
N GLY A 132 17.74 22.08 -17.85
CA GLY A 132 18.28 21.06 -18.76
C GLY A 132 17.99 19.60 -18.37
N GLU A 133 17.43 19.37 -17.18
CA GLU A 133 17.01 18.04 -16.70
C GLU A 133 15.50 17.81 -16.86
N LEU A 134 14.76 18.84 -17.27
CA LEU A 134 13.31 18.77 -17.45
C LEU A 134 12.98 18.36 -18.90
N PRO A 135 12.01 17.45 -19.11
CA PRO A 135 11.45 17.25 -20.44
C PRO A 135 10.82 18.54 -21.00
N PRO A 136 10.71 18.69 -22.33
CA PRO A 136 10.31 19.95 -22.96
C PRO A 136 8.98 20.55 -22.47
N ASP A 137 8.05 19.69 -22.04
CA ASP A 137 6.70 20.11 -21.62
C ASP A 137 6.59 20.47 -20.13
N PHE A 138 7.73 20.49 -19.40
CA PHE A 138 7.73 20.71 -17.96
C PHE A 138 8.54 21.93 -17.55
N ASN A 139 8.00 22.66 -16.57
CA ASN A 139 8.63 23.84 -15.99
C ASN A 139 9.21 23.60 -14.60
N CYS A 140 8.85 22.51 -13.95
CA CYS A 140 9.37 22.14 -12.65
C CYS A 140 9.40 20.63 -12.44
N GLY A 141 10.27 20.21 -11.50
CA GLY A 141 10.40 18.82 -11.12
C GLY A 141 11.43 18.65 -10.01
N TRP A 142 11.49 17.48 -9.46
CA TRP A 142 12.36 17.13 -8.34
C TRP A 142 13.09 15.82 -8.59
N ALA A 143 14.29 15.73 -8.03
CA ALA A 143 15.00 14.46 -7.86
C ALA A 143 15.16 14.18 -6.37
N TYR A 144 15.01 12.91 -5.98
CA TYR A 144 15.17 12.44 -4.60
C TYR A 144 15.38 10.94 -4.57
N GLU A 145 15.81 10.40 -3.44
CA GLU A 145 15.76 8.95 -3.21
C GLU A 145 14.43 8.56 -2.56
N THR A 146 13.90 7.42 -3.00
CA THR A 146 12.68 6.84 -2.44
C THR A 146 12.75 5.33 -2.38
N VAL A 147 11.65 4.67 -2.03
CA VAL A 147 11.53 3.21 -2.01
C VAL A 147 10.47 2.73 -2.97
N VAL A 148 10.76 1.62 -3.63
CA VAL A 148 9.80 0.83 -4.40
C VAL A 148 9.62 -0.53 -3.72
N THR A 149 8.46 -1.09 -3.91
CA THR A 149 8.10 -2.41 -3.38
C THR A 149 7.64 -3.30 -4.52
N ASP A 150 8.25 -4.46 -4.67
CA ASP A 150 7.79 -5.49 -5.58
C ASP A 150 6.73 -6.37 -4.90
N PRO A 151 5.45 -6.25 -5.25
CA PRO A 151 4.37 -7.00 -4.60
C PRO A 151 4.52 -8.51 -4.73
N THR A 152 5.14 -8.98 -5.82
CA THR A 152 5.31 -10.42 -6.09
C THR A 152 6.26 -11.09 -5.10
N ARG A 153 7.14 -10.29 -4.49
CA ARG A 153 8.05 -10.71 -3.42
C ARG A 153 7.56 -10.29 -2.04
N HIS A 154 7.08 -9.06 -1.93
CA HIS A 154 6.71 -8.48 -0.64
C HIS A 154 5.52 -9.19 0.03
N MET A 155 4.49 -9.54 -0.72
CA MET A 155 3.32 -10.20 -0.15
C MET A 155 3.64 -11.62 0.37
N PRO A 156 4.34 -12.51 -0.37
CA PRO A 156 4.82 -13.78 0.18
C PRO A 156 5.76 -13.62 1.38
N TYR A 157 6.68 -12.64 1.34
CA TYR A 157 7.54 -12.31 2.45
C TYR A 157 6.74 -11.96 3.71
N LEU A 158 5.75 -11.07 3.61
CA LEU A 158 4.88 -10.70 4.74
C LEU A 158 4.12 -11.90 5.29
N ARG A 159 3.60 -12.77 4.42
CA ARG A 159 2.96 -14.01 4.85
C ARG A 159 3.90 -14.87 5.69
N GLY A 160 5.13 -15.06 5.22
CA GLY A 160 6.15 -15.80 5.96
C GLY A 160 6.46 -15.19 7.32
N LYS A 161 6.63 -13.85 7.38
CA LYS A 161 6.88 -13.13 8.65
C LYS A 161 5.69 -13.22 9.62
N ILE A 162 4.46 -13.07 9.14
CA ILE A 162 3.26 -13.20 9.98
C ILE A 162 3.16 -14.60 10.57
N ILE A 163 3.37 -15.65 9.76
CA ILE A 163 3.35 -17.04 10.23
C ILE A 163 4.47 -17.28 11.26
N SER A 164 5.69 -16.81 11.00
CA SER A 164 6.83 -16.97 11.93
C SER A 164 6.63 -16.27 13.27
N LEU A 165 5.80 -15.22 13.31
CA LEU A 165 5.40 -14.51 14.52
C LEU A 165 4.17 -15.13 15.22
N GLY A 166 3.65 -16.27 14.72
CA GLY A 166 2.51 -16.97 15.31
C GLY A 166 1.14 -16.54 14.78
N GLY A 167 1.10 -15.66 13.77
CA GLY A 167 -0.16 -15.26 13.10
C GLY A 167 -0.72 -16.38 12.22
N GLN A 168 -2.05 -16.40 12.09
CA GLN A 168 -2.76 -17.41 11.33
C GLN A 168 -3.51 -16.81 10.15
N PHE A 169 -3.62 -17.57 9.06
CA PHE A 169 -4.41 -17.23 7.88
C PHE A 169 -5.52 -18.26 7.70
N ILE A 170 -6.76 -17.79 7.57
CA ILE A 170 -7.92 -18.59 7.25
C ILE A 170 -8.45 -18.14 5.90
N ARG A 171 -8.42 -19.04 4.90
CA ARG A 171 -9.02 -18.75 3.60
C ARG A 171 -10.53 -18.95 3.69
N LYS A 172 -11.24 -17.84 3.76
CA LYS A 172 -12.71 -17.84 3.78
C LYS A 172 -13.24 -16.51 3.27
N ARG A 173 -14.21 -16.56 2.38
CA ARG A 173 -15.05 -15.43 2.04
C ARG A 173 -16.15 -15.33 3.09
N VAL A 174 -16.38 -14.15 3.60
CA VAL A 174 -17.50 -13.80 4.49
C VAL A 174 -18.36 -12.74 3.83
N GLU A 175 -19.66 -12.79 4.09
CA GLU A 175 -20.63 -11.87 3.51
C GLU A 175 -21.01 -10.73 4.46
N SER A 176 -20.61 -10.83 5.74
CA SER A 176 -20.87 -9.80 6.76
C SER A 176 -19.84 -9.86 7.87
N LEU A 177 -19.72 -8.79 8.65
CA LEU A 177 -18.96 -8.79 9.91
C LEU A 177 -19.66 -9.66 10.97
N GLU A 178 -21.01 -9.76 10.95
CA GLU A 178 -21.74 -10.66 11.85
C GLU A 178 -21.35 -12.12 11.66
N GLU A 179 -21.15 -12.57 10.40
CA GLU A 179 -20.63 -13.91 10.13
C GLU A 179 -19.24 -14.09 10.75
N LEU A 180 -18.38 -13.08 10.64
CA LEU A 180 -17.05 -13.09 11.24
C LEU A 180 -17.13 -13.16 12.78
N TYR A 181 -18.07 -12.43 13.41
CA TYR A 181 -18.29 -12.49 14.85
C TYR A 181 -18.78 -13.86 15.32
N ALA A 182 -19.59 -14.53 14.51
CA ALA A 182 -20.06 -15.89 14.82
C ALA A 182 -18.94 -16.93 14.74
N LEU A 183 -17.96 -16.74 13.85
CA LEU A 183 -16.79 -17.60 13.76
C LEU A 183 -15.81 -17.43 14.95
N PHE A 184 -15.76 -16.24 15.55
CA PHE A 184 -14.84 -15.90 16.66
C PHE A 184 -15.60 -15.24 17.81
N PRO A 185 -16.50 -15.96 18.49
CA PRO A 185 -17.36 -15.38 19.51
C PRO A 185 -16.60 -14.85 20.74
N GLU A 186 -15.42 -15.39 21.01
CA GLU A 186 -14.55 -14.95 22.09
C GLU A 186 -13.77 -13.66 21.77
N SER A 187 -13.59 -13.34 20.49
CA SER A 187 -12.85 -12.15 20.06
C SER A 187 -13.67 -10.88 20.26
N ARG A 188 -12.99 -9.81 20.59
CA ARG A 188 -13.61 -8.51 20.90
C ARG A 188 -13.21 -7.42 19.91
N ILE A 189 -12.03 -7.53 19.32
CA ILE A 189 -11.49 -6.54 18.40
C ILE A 189 -11.42 -7.15 17.00
N PHE A 190 -12.06 -6.48 16.07
CA PHE A 190 -12.15 -6.85 14.68
C PHE A 190 -11.65 -5.70 13.82
N ILE A 191 -10.81 -5.99 12.84
CA ILE A 191 -10.29 -5.01 11.90
C ILE A 191 -10.86 -5.31 10.52
N ASN A 192 -11.65 -4.38 9.96
CA ASN A 192 -12.11 -4.46 8.58
C ASN A 192 -11.08 -3.83 7.63
N ALA A 193 -10.27 -4.65 6.99
CA ALA A 193 -9.31 -4.30 5.94
C ALA A 193 -9.69 -4.96 4.60
N SER A 194 -10.99 -5.16 4.35
CA SER A 194 -11.53 -5.91 3.22
C SER A 194 -11.41 -5.19 1.86
N GLY A 195 -10.86 -3.95 1.83
CA GLY A 195 -10.67 -3.20 0.60
C GLY A 195 -11.99 -2.92 -0.12
N ILE A 196 -12.12 -3.37 -1.38
CA ILE A 196 -13.36 -3.21 -2.15
C ILE A 196 -14.52 -4.05 -1.60
N GLY A 197 -14.24 -5.09 -0.82
CA GLY A 197 -15.25 -5.91 -0.16
C GLY A 197 -16.15 -5.12 0.78
N SER A 198 -15.66 -4.00 1.36
CA SER A 198 -16.48 -3.11 2.20
C SER A 198 -17.71 -2.51 1.48
N GLN A 199 -17.70 -2.48 0.14
CA GLN A 199 -18.86 -2.09 -0.66
C GLN A 199 -20.01 -3.12 -0.57
N THR A 200 -19.67 -4.41 -0.41
CA THR A 200 -20.62 -5.52 -0.56
C THR A 200 -20.94 -6.26 0.73
N LEU A 201 -20.14 -6.12 1.78
CA LEU A 201 -20.46 -6.69 3.09
C LEU A 201 -21.82 -6.18 3.57
N HIS A 202 -22.73 -7.10 3.94
CA HIS A 202 -24.15 -6.81 4.15
C HIS A 202 -24.43 -5.80 5.28
N ASP A 203 -23.57 -5.74 6.26
CA ASP A 203 -23.63 -4.88 7.44
C ASP A 203 -22.68 -3.67 7.40
N VAL A 204 -21.93 -3.51 6.30
CA VAL A 204 -21.06 -2.34 6.05
C VAL A 204 -21.61 -1.48 4.92
N ARG A 205 -21.78 -2.06 3.72
CA ARG A 205 -22.35 -1.43 2.52
C ARG A 205 -21.89 0.01 2.30
N ASP A 206 -20.58 0.23 2.35
CA ASP A 206 -20.03 1.56 2.11
C ASP A 206 -20.16 1.93 0.63
N ASP A 207 -21.19 2.69 0.30
CA ASP A 207 -21.54 3.15 -1.04
C ASP A 207 -20.55 4.16 -1.61
N LYS A 208 -19.71 4.76 -0.76
CA LYS A 208 -18.57 5.59 -1.18
C LYS A 208 -17.45 4.77 -1.80
N CYS A 209 -17.37 3.45 -1.52
CA CYS A 209 -16.40 2.58 -2.15
C CYS A 209 -16.76 2.33 -3.60
N PHE A 210 -15.77 2.38 -4.47
CA PHE A 210 -15.93 2.06 -5.89
C PHE A 210 -14.68 1.36 -6.45
N PRO A 211 -14.86 0.46 -7.43
CA PRO A 211 -13.75 -0.14 -8.15
C PRO A 211 -13.12 0.90 -9.07
N GLU A 212 -11.82 0.97 -9.08
CA GLU A 212 -11.06 1.76 -10.05
C GLU A 212 -10.07 0.84 -10.75
N ARG A 213 -10.40 0.45 -11.99
CA ARG A 213 -9.53 -0.41 -12.77
C ARG A 213 -8.24 0.32 -13.12
N GLY A 214 -7.12 -0.36 -12.93
CA GLY A 214 -5.82 0.02 -13.45
C GLY A 214 -5.30 -1.05 -14.39
N GLN A 215 -4.68 -0.61 -15.48
CA GLN A 215 -3.87 -1.44 -16.33
C GLN A 215 -2.46 -0.91 -16.35
N ASN A 216 -1.48 -1.77 -16.52
CA ASN A 216 -0.07 -1.40 -16.66
C ASN A 216 0.61 -2.38 -17.61
N VAL A 217 1.67 -1.91 -18.25
CA VAL A 217 2.62 -2.78 -18.94
C VAL A 217 3.80 -3.06 -18.02
N PHE A 218 4.20 -4.32 -17.90
CA PHE A 218 5.47 -4.70 -17.30
C PHE A 218 6.49 -4.90 -18.42
N TYR A 219 7.60 -4.16 -18.36
CA TYR A 219 8.68 -4.25 -19.32
C TYR A 219 9.93 -4.83 -18.66
N HIS A 220 10.38 -6.00 -19.12
CA HIS A 220 11.61 -6.64 -18.66
C HIS A 220 12.83 -5.89 -19.16
N THR A 221 13.64 -5.39 -18.22
CA THR A 221 14.87 -4.66 -18.50
C THR A 221 15.80 -4.70 -17.28
N SER A 222 17.11 -4.72 -17.52
CA SER A 222 18.12 -4.57 -16.45
C SER A 222 18.27 -3.10 -16.00
N ASN A 223 17.84 -2.13 -16.82
CA ASN A 223 17.82 -0.72 -16.46
C ASN A 223 16.56 -0.37 -15.67
N CYS A 224 16.56 -0.70 -14.38
CA CYS A 224 15.38 -0.59 -13.51
C CYS A 224 15.71 0.01 -12.13
N HIS A 225 16.43 1.14 -12.12
CA HIS A 225 16.90 1.77 -10.88
C HIS A 225 16.36 3.16 -10.61
N THR A 226 15.63 3.76 -11.56
CA THR A 226 15.08 5.11 -11.43
C THR A 226 13.57 5.08 -11.57
N LEU A 227 12.86 5.62 -10.59
CA LEU A 227 11.44 5.91 -10.64
C LEU A 227 11.22 7.21 -11.41
N TYR A 228 10.35 7.18 -12.41
CA TYR A 228 9.88 8.37 -13.09
C TYR A 228 8.40 8.58 -12.82
N PHE A 229 8.03 9.82 -12.52
CA PHE A 229 6.66 10.19 -12.24
C PHE A 229 6.30 11.48 -12.98
N ARG A 230 5.24 11.44 -13.77
CA ARG A 230 4.65 12.61 -14.43
C ARG A 230 3.30 12.90 -13.79
N ASN A 231 3.23 14.01 -13.05
CA ASN A 231 1.99 14.53 -12.48
C ASN A 231 1.42 15.61 -13.40
N GLY A 232 0.32 15.32 -14.08
CA GLY A 232 -0.31 16.23 -15.01
C GLY A 232 -1.48 15.59 -15.74
N LYS A 233 -1.86 16.14 -16.89
CA LYS A 233 -2.97 15.64 -17.71
C LYS A 233 -2.76 14.19 -18.16
N GLU A 234 -1.52 13.86 -18.53
CA GLU A 234 -1.13 12.50 -18.88
C GLU A 234 -0.43 11.86 -17.67
N TYR A 235 -1.20 11.28 -16.76
CA TYR A 235 -0.67 10.55 -15.61
C TYR A 235 0.21 9.39 -16.05
N THR A 236 1.54 9.52 -15.87
CA THR A 236 2.50 8.53 -16.33
C THR A 236 3.51 8.20 -15.25
N TYR A 237 3.87 6.93 -15.13
CA TYR A 237 4.95 6.49 -14.27
C TYR A 237 5.75 5.34 -14.89
N ILE A 238 7.01 5.25 -14.48
CA ILE A 238 7.89 4.12 -14.73
C ILE A 238 8.39 3.69 -13.36
N ILE A 239 7.84 2.60 -12.82
CA ILE A 239 8.17 2.12 -11.47
C ILE A 239 9.13 0.94 -11.57
N PRO A 240 10.38 1.09 -11.11
CA PRO A 240 11.34 -0.01 -11.13
C PRO A 240 10.95 -1.13 -10.17
N ARG A 241 11.17 -2.35 -10.61
CA ARG A 241 11.13 -3.58 -9.82
C ARG A 241 12.46 -4.32 -9.95
N PRO A 242 13.52 -3.87 -9.25
CA PRO A 242 14.86 -4.46 -9.37
C PRO A 242 14.85 -5.96 -9.10
N SER A 243 14.07 -6.43 -8.13
CA SER A 243 13.95 -7.84 -7.76
C SER A 243 13.33 -8.72 -8.86
N SER A 244 12.53 -8.15 -9.75
CA SER A 244 11.89 -8.82 -10.89
C SER A 244 12.52 -8.45 -12.23
N GLN A 245 13.62 -7.68 -12.24
CA GLN A 245 14.36 -7.24 -13.42
C GLN A 245 13.45 -6.59 -14.47
N GLY A 246 12.77 -5.50 -14.08
CA GLY A 246 11.90 -4.80 -14.99
C GLY A 246 11.30 -3.52 -14.39
N VAL A 247 10.43 -2.91 -15.16
CA VAL A 247 9.72 -1.69 -14.80
C VAL A 247 8.21 -1.84 -15.07
N VAL A 248 7.40 -1.23 -14.23
CA VAL A 248 5.95 -1.10 -14.45
C VAL A 248 5.70 0.25 -15.11
N LEU A 249 5.13 0.21 -16.30
CA LEU A 249 4.74 1.38 -17.08
C LEU A 249 3.24 1.62 -16.87
N GLY A 250 2.87 2.85 -16.57
CA GLY A 250 1.48 3.22 -16.36
C GLY A 250 1.26 4.73 -16.42
N GLY A 251 0.07 5.25 -16.22
CA GLY A 251 -1.05 4.42 -15.83
C GLY A 251 -2.39 5.02 -16.24
N VAL A 252 -3.39 4.23 -15.95
CA VAL A 252 -4.78 4.63 -16.16
C VAL A 252 -5.60 4.48 -14.88
N LYS A 253 -6.72 5.21 -14.82
CA LYS A 253 -7.68 5.17 -13.72
C LYS A 253 -9.09 5.13 -14.32
N GLU A 254 -9.69 3.96 -14.33
CA GLU A 254 -11.01 3.74 -14.94
C GLU A 254 -12.03 3.45 -13.83
N ARG A 255 -12.67 4.52 -13.37
CA ARG A 255 -13.70 4.44 -12.33
C ARG A 255 -14.88 3.58 -12.77
N GLY A 256 -15.30 2.64 -11.92
CA GLY A 256 -16.45 1.75 -12.15
C GLY A 256 -16.15 0.57 -13.08
N ASN A 257 -15.04 0.58 -13.82
CA ASN A 257 -14.65 -0.53 -14.68
C ASN A 257 -14.15 -1.72 -13.83
N ARG A 258 -14.64 -2.93 -14.15
CA ARG A 258 -14.27 -4.20 -13.50
C ARG A 258 -13.74 -5.24 -14.49
N SER A 259 -13.52 -4.85 -15.76
CA SER A 259 -13.04 -5.79 -16.80
C SER A 259 -11.67 -6.37 -16.46
N PRO A 260 -11.48 -7.68 -16.54
CA PRO A 260 -10.18 -8.33 -16.43
C PRO A 260 -9.35 -8.24 -17.71
N GLU A 261 -9.98 -7.85 -18.82
CA GLU A 261 -9.37 -7.91 -20.13
C GLU A 261 -8.28 -6.85 -20.30
N VAL A 262 -7.21 -7.22 -20.99
CA VAL A 262 -6.15 -6.29 -21.37
C VAL A 262 -6.60 -5.48 -22.60
N ASP A 263 -6.60 -4.16 -22.45
CA ASP A 263 -6.80 -3.25 -23.56
C ASP A 263 -5.45 -2.92 -24.22
N MET A 264 -5.28 -3.36 -25.47
CA MET A 264 -4.02 -3.18 -26.21
C MET A 264 -3.80 -1.75 -26.69
N GLU A 265 -4.85 -0.91 -26.75
CA GLU A 265 -4.69 0.52 -27.07
C GLU A 265 -4.14 1.27 -25.87
N ILE A 266 -4.66 0.97 -24.65
CA ILE A 266 -4.10 1.48 -23.40
C ILE A 266 -2.64 1.04 -23.25
N ALA A 267 -2.32 -0.23 -23.53
CA ALA A 267 -0.95 -0.71 -23.43
C ALA A 267 0.03 0.02 -24.37
N ARG A 268 -0.38 0.27 -25.63
CA ARG A 268 0.44 1.05 -26.57
C ARG A 268 0.63 2.49 -26.12
N ASP A 269 -0.43 3.11 -25.62
CA ASP A 269 -0.38 4.47 -25.07
C ASP A 269 0.56 4.57 -23.87
N GLU A 270 0.49 3.61 -22.92
CA GLU A 270 1.41 3.54 -21.76
C GLU A 270 2.87 3.42 -22.19
N ILE A 271 3.18 2.56 -23.18
CA ILE A 271 4.53 2.43 -23.74
C ILE A 271 4.97 3.75 -24.39
N THR A 272 4.12 4.36 -25.20
CA THR A 272 4.44 5.62 -25.89
C THR A 272 4.72 6.76 -24.91
N ARG A 273 3.90 6.88 -23.86
CA ARG A 273 4.12 7.90 -22.80
C ARG A 273 5.38 7.62 -22.00
N ALA A 274 5.64 6.36 -21.67
CA ALA A 274 6.84 5.97 -20.96
C ALA A 274 8.11 6.20 -21.77
N HIS A 275 8.08 5.89 -23.09
CA HIS A 275 9.18 6.21 -24.00
C HIS A 275 9.48 7.71 -24.04
N ARG A 276 8.46 8.55 -24.16
CA ARG A 276 8.64 10.02 -24.15
C ARG A 276 9.23 10.52 -22.82
N LEU A 277 8.92 9.85 -21.73
CA LEU A 277 9.37 10.25 -20.39
C LEU A 277 10.80 9.80 -20.09
N ALA A 278 11.19 8.59 -20.50
CA ALA A 278 12.51 8.00 -20.26
C ALA A 278 12.92 7.07 -21.43
N PRO A 279 13.33 7.62 -22.59
CA PRO A 279 13.69 6.84 -23.78
C PRO A 279 14.90 5.94 -23.54
N GLU A 280 15.75 6.28 -22.58
CA GLU A 280 16.91 5.49 -22.17
C GLU A 280 16.53 4.18 -21.44
N ILE A 281 15.30 4.08 -20.92
CA ILE A 281 14.78 2.90 -20.25
C ILE A 281 13.82 2.13 -21.16
N VAL A 282 12.88 2.83 -21.76
CA VAL A 282 11.79 2.25 -22.56
C VAL A 282 11.99 2.63 -24.01
N PRO A 283 12.40 1.70 -24.89
CA PRO A 283 12.49 1.98 -26.31
C PRO A 283 11.11 2.26 -26.91
N GLU A 284 11.07 2.96 -28.05
CA GLU A 284 9.81 3.28 -28.75
C GLU A 284 9.01 2.03 -29.13
N ASN A 285 9.72 0.98 -29.55
CA ASN A 285 9.15 -0.30 -29.91
C ASN A 285 9.84 -1.43 -29.11
N PRO A 286 9.47 -1.66 -27.85
CA PRO A 286 10.06 -2.70 -27.06
C PRO A 286 9.71 -4.09 -27.62
N PRO A 287 10.65 -5.06 -27.56
CA PRO A 287 10.39 -6.43 -28.00
C PRO A 287 9.18 -7.01 -27.28
N LYS A 288 8.28 -7.69 -28.02
CA LYS A 288 7.03 -8.23 -27.45
C LYS A 288 7.28 -9.28 -26.38
N GLU A 289 8.32 -10.07 -26.51
CA GLU A 289 8.76 -11.08 -25.55
C GLU A 289 9.21 -10.49 -24.20
N CYS A 290 9.53 -9.19 -24.17
CA CYS A 290 9.87 -8.45 -22.95
C CYS A 290 8.66 -7.80 -22.29
N LEU A 291 7.45 -7.98 -22.83
CA LEU A 291 6.24 -7.33 -22.33
C LEU A 291 5.35 -8.30 -21.56
N GLY A 292 4.89 -7.85 -20.40
CA GLY A 292 3.79 -8.44 -19.63
C GLY A 292 2.69 -7.41 -19.40
N TYR A 293 1.50 -7.86 -19.04
CA TYR A 293 0.37 -6.98 -18.80
C TYR A 293 -0.21 -7.23 -17.42
N ILE A 294 -0.54 -6.16 -16.73
CA ILE A 294 -1.06 -6.19 -15.36
C ILE A 294 -2.42 -5.48 -15.36
N VAL A 295 -3.45 -6.18 -14.88
CA VAL A 295 -4.78 -5.59 -14.65
C VAL A 295 -5.17 -5.83 -13.20
N GLY A 296 -5.63 -4.77 -12.52
CA GLY A 296 -6.08 -4.87 -11.14
C GLY A 296 -7.12 -3.82 -10.77
N ILE A 297 -7.96 -4.14 -9.80
CA ILE A 297 -9.02 -3.26 -9.32
C ILE A 297 -8.58 -2.59 -8.02
N ARG A 298 -8.34 -1.28 -8.07
CA ARG A 298 -8.04 -0.48 -6.87
C ARG A 298 -9.30 -0.30 -6.05
N PRO A 299 -9.22 -0.51 -4.72
CA PRO A 299 -10.33 -0.25 -3.81
C PRO A 299 -10.38 1.25 -3.47
N SER A 300 -10.97 2.05 -4.35
CA SER A 300 -11.09 3.49 -4.17
C SER A 300 -12.34 3.86 -3.35
N ARG A 301 -12.34 5.03 -2.71
CA ARG A 301 -13.43 5.53 -1.91
C ARG A 301 -13.55 7.04 -2.04
N GLU A 302 -14.76 7.54 -2.20
CA GLU A 302 -15.04 8.99 -2.19
C GLU A 302 -14.73 9.60 -0.84
N GLY A 303 -14.07 10.74 -0.85
CA GLY A 303 -13.61 11.42 0.38
C GLY A 303 -12.37 10.81 1.02
N GLY A 304 -11.72 9.84 0.35
CA GLY A 304 -10.51 9.17 0.83
C GLY A 304 -10.80 7.91 1.63
N PHE A 305 -9.73 7.29 2.13
CA PHE A 305 -9.84 6.05 2.90
C PHE A 305 -10.56 6.25 4.23
N ARG A 306 -11.16 5.17 4.74
CA ARG A 306 -11.74 5.11 6.08
C ARG A 306 -10.70 4.56 7.05
N LEU A 307 -10.49 5.28 8.16
CA LEU A 307 -9.72 4.85 9.32
C LEU A 307 -10.45 5.34 10.55
N ASP A 308 -11.24 4.49 11.17
CA ASP A 308 -12.03 4.82 12.35
C ASP A 308 -12.29 3.62 13.26
N SER A 309 -12.89 3.88 14.40
CA SER A 309 -13.28 2.88 15.40
C SER A 309 -14.77 3.04 15.72
N GLU A 310 -15.47 1.91 15.77
CA GLU A 310 -16.87 1.83 16.14
C GLU A 310 -17.06 0.76 17.22
N LYS A 311 -17.85 1.07 18.25
CA LYS A 311 -18.22 0.11 19.30
C LYS A 311 -19.60 -0.45 19.02
N ILE A 312 -19.70 -1.74 18.76
CA ILE A 312 -20.94 -2.45 18.54
C ILE A 312 -21.14 -3.49 19.64
N LYS A 313 -22.06 -3.21 20.58
CA LYS A 313 -22.27 -4.03 21.79
C LYS A 313 -20.96 -4.16 22.58
N SER A 314 -20.45 -5.38 22.77
CA SER A 314 -19.19 -5.68 23.48
C SER A 314 -17.97 -5.74 22.56
N ARG A 315 -18.11 -5.42 21.26
CA ARG A 315 -17.04 -5.52 20.25
C ARG A 315 -16.57 -4.15 19.80
N VAL A 316 -15.32 -4.07 19.42
CA VAL A 316 -14.72 -2.91 18.76
C VAL A 316 -14.38 -3.29 17.34
N ILE A 317 -14.88 -2.50 16.40
CA ILE A 317 -14.64 -2.65 14.97
C ILE A 317 -13.74 -1.50 14.53
N LEU A 318 -12.55 -1.82 14.01
CA LEU A 318 -11.62 -0.87 13.43
C LEU A 318 -11.71 -0.99 11.91
N SER A 319 -12.02 0.10 11.23
CA SER A 319 -12.12 0.14 9.77
C SER A 319 -10.86 0.74 9.15
N ALA A 320 -10.27 0.06 8.14
CA ALA A 320 -9.09 0.51 7.42
C ALA A 320 -9.16 0.08 5.95
N TYR A 321 -9.89 0.82 5.11
CA TYR A 321 -10.10 0.48 3.70
C TYR A 321 -10.33 1.70 2.81
N GLY A 322 -10.37 1.48 1.48
CA GLY A 322 -10.65 2.55 0.52
C GLY A 322 -9.42 3.36 0.10
N PHE A 323 -8.23 2.76 0.14
CA PHE A 323 -6.95 3.45 -0.12
C PHE A 323 -6.67 3.74 -1.61
N GLY A 324 -7.48 3.24 -2.54
CA GLY A 324 -7.26 3.41 -3.97
C GLY A 324 -5.87 2.94 -4.40
N GLY A 325 -5.12 3.81 -5.06
CA GLY A 325 -3.73 3.55 -5.44
C GLY A 325 -2.70 3.71 -4.32
N GLY A 326 -3.09 4.23 -3.13
CA GLY A 326 -2.18 4.56 -2.03
C GLY A 326 -1.88 3.42 -1.04
N GLY A 327 -2.46 2.23 -1.22
CA GLY A 327 -2.39 1.15 -0.24
C GLY A 327 -0.98 0.86 0.29
N TYR A 328 0.02 0.71 -0.59
CA TYR A 328 1.41 0.46 -0.18
C TYR A 328 2.04 1.68 0.52
N ALA A 329 1.77 2.88 0.04
CA ALA A 329 2.35 4.11 0.58
C ALA A 329 1.85 4.46 1.99
N PHE A 330 0.71 3.90 2.40
CA PHE A 330 0.13 4.10 3.74
C PHE A 330 0.27 2.88 4.65
N SER A 331 0.54 1.68 4.12
CA SER A 331 0.35 0.39 4.78
C SER A 331 0.91 0.29 6.20
N TYR A 332 2.17 0.57 6.40
CA TYR A 332 2.82 0.44 7.70
C TYR A 332 2.45 1.58 8.67
N GLY A 333 2.17 2.77 8.15
CA GLY A 333 1.65 3.87 8.99
C GLY A 333 0.24 3.56 9.49
N ILE A 334 -0.60 2.95 8.65
CA ILE A 334 -1.90 2.42 9.07
C ILE A 334 -1.75 1.26 10.04
N GLY A 335 -0.76 0.39 9.84
CA GLY A 335 -0.45 -0.68 10.79
C GLY A 335 -0.14 -0.16 12.18
N ASP A 336 0.68 0.89 12.31
CA ASP A 336 0.99 1.54 13.59
C ASP A 336 -0.24 2.25 14.18
N ALA A 337 -1.05 2.90 13.35
CA ALA A 337 -2.29 3.53 13.82
C ALA A 337 -3.29 2.50 14.35
N LEU A 338 -3.47 1.39 13.64
CA LEU A 338 -4.34 0.29 14.09
C LEU A 338 -3.82 -0.37 15.36
N LEU A 339 -2.51 -0.55 15.51
CA LEU A 339 -1.92 -1.03 16.76
C LEU A 339 -2.32 -0.13 17.93
N LYS A 340 -2.16 1.19 17.79
CA LYS A 340 -2.56 2.15 18.81
C LYS A 340 -4.05 2.06 19.13
N MET A 341 -4.91 1.96 18.12
CA MET A 341 -6.36 1.83 18.31
C MET A 341 -6.73 0.54 19.04
N VAL A 342 -6.01 -0.58 18.78
CA VAL A 342 -6.18 -1.85 19.50
C VAL A 342 -5.76 -1.70 20.96
N GLU A 343 -4.61 -1.09 21.23
CA GLU A 343 -4.13 -0.82 22.58
C GLU A 343 -5.09 0.06 23.39
N ASP A 344 -5.67 1.09 22.76
CA ASP A 344 -6.67 1.96 23.37
C ASP A 344 -7.97 1.18 23.70
N ALA A 345 -8.45 0.35 22.76
CA ALA A 345 -9.63 -0.49 22.94
C ALA A 345 -9.46 -1.54 24.08
N GLU A 346 -8.27 -2.08 24.27
CA GLU A 346 -7.98 -3.01 25.37
C GLU A 346 -7.91 -2.27 26.71
N ARG A 347 -7.34 -1.05 26.77
CA ARG A 347 -7.27 -0.24 27.99
C ARG A 347 -8.66 0.18 28.49
N ASP A 348 -9.53 0.65 27.58
CA ASP A 348 -10.90 1.06 27.94
C ASP A 348 -11.72 -0.09 28.55
N HIS A 349 -11.30 -1.33 28.31
CA HIS A 349 -11.97 -2.50 28.86
C HIS A 349 -11.50 -2.87 30.25
N ILE A 350 -10.25 -2.58 30.63
CA ILE A 350 -9.68 -2.89 31.96
C ILE A 350 -10.26 -1.95 33.01
N ILE A 351 -10.79 -0.80 32.61
CA ILE A 351 -11.32 0.25 33.50
C ILE A 351 -12.83 0.03 33.80
N LEU A 352 -13.51 -0.85 33.06
CA LEU A 352 -14.93 -1.20 33.27
C LEU A 352 -15.07 -2.55 33.99
#